data_572c7563c354b0a0f6d1e2447e265d95
#
_entry.id   572c7563c354b0a0f6d1e2447e265d95
#
_cell.length_a   1.000
_cell.length_b   1.000
_cell.length_c   1.000
_cell.angle_alpha   90.00
_cell.angle_beta   90.00
_cell.angle_gamma   90.00
#
_symmetry.space_group_name_H-M   'P 1'
#
loop_
_entity.id
_entity.type
_entity.pdbx_description
1 polymer ?
#
loop_
_entity_poly.entity_id
_entity_poly.type
_entity_poly.pdbx_seq_one_letter_code
_entity_poly.pdbx_strand_id
1 'polypeptide(L)'
;TKGTYLGECRAIRALCYFDMVRMWGNIPLFTEPVNENRPQSDPDEVYNVIFSDLLYAVNNIPASAYPKSAAASNDGHITKYAASALLARVYLFYTGYYGKEPQVEGVTKSTVLQGLEDFIAVAESEGYGLVDEFKNLWPAASTTWALNKSTGDYEQTSTYAGDGNKEVVLAQKFNYTQDYNGNNDGNRWLVNMGLRNYLGHAPYGRGWGGCTVNP
;
A
#
# COMPACT_ATOMS: atom_id res chain seq x y z
N THR A 1 -10.82 -15.18 -12.65
CA THR A 1 -10.13 -16.25 -13.40
C THR A 1 -8.87 -16.72 -12.67
N LYS A 2 -8.31 -17.88 -13.06
CA LYS A 2 -7.04 -18.39 -12.49
C LYS A 2 -5.90 -17.36 -12.66
N GLY A 3 -5.84 -16.70 -13.82
CA GLY A 3 -4.82 -15.67 -14.10
C GLY A 3 -4.93 -14.47 -13.16
N THR A 4 -6.14 -14.03 -12.84
CA THR A 4 -6.40 -12.92 -11.92
C THR A 4 -5.88 -13.24 -10.52
N TYR A 5 -6.29 -14.37 -9.93
CA TYR A 5 -5.84 -14.76 -8.58
C TYR A 5 -4.33 -15.01 -8.51
N LEU A 6 -3.76 -15.62 -9.53
CA LEU A 6 -2.31 -15.80 -9.60
C LEU A 6 -1.59 -14.46 -9.74
N GLY A 7 -2.17 -13.50 -10.46
CA GLY A 7 -1.67 -12.14 -10.58
C GLY A 7 -1.62 -11.43 -9.23
N GLU A 8 -2.69 -11.53 -8.44
CA GLU A 8 -2.72 -10.97 -7.07
C GLU A 8 -1.68 -11.63 -6.16
N CYS A 9 -1.60 -12.96 -6.13
CA CYS A 9 -0.61 -13.67 -5.31
C CYS A 9 0.82 -13.25 -5.67
N ARG A 10 1.11 -13.11 -6.97
CA ARG A 10 2.42 -12.65 -7.44
C ARG A 10 2.70 -11.20 -7.06
N ALA A 11 1.72 -10.30 -7.20
CA ALA A 11 1.88 -8.91 -6.81
C ALA A 11 2.12 -8.77 -5.29
N ILE A 12 1.44 -9.55 -4.46
CA ILE A 12 1.67 -9.60 -3.01
C ILE A 12 3.07 -10.14 -2.71
N ARG A 13 3.51 -11.20 -3.38
CA ARG A 13 4.87 -11.72 -3.22
C ARG A 13 5.92 -10.67 -3.60
N ALA A 14 5.71 -9.99 -4.71
CA ALA A 14 6.58 -8.89 -5.15
C ALA A 14 6.65 -7.77 -4.12
N LEU A 15 5.52 -7.36 -3.53
CA LEU A 15 5.48 -6.35 -2.48
C LEU A 15 6.29 -6.78 -1.25
N CYS A 16 6.09 -8.01 -0.78
CA CYS A 16 6.84 -8.54 0.35
C CYS A 16 8.35 -8.62 0.07
N TYR A 17 8.76 -9.13 -1.10
CA TYR A 17 10.17 -9.17 -1.47
C TYR A 17 10.76 -7.77 -1.67
N PHE A 18 10.00 -6.83 -2.20
CA PHE A 18 10.45 -5.44 -2.34
C PHE A 18 10.73 -4.80 -0.98
N ASP A 19 9.91 -5.03 0.01
CA ASP A 19 10.17 -4.55 1.38
C ASP A 19 11.40 -5.24 1.98
N MET A 20 11.50 -6.56 1.85
CA MET A 20 12.62 -7.32 2.40
C MET A 20 13.96 -6.94 1.75
N VAL A 21 14.04 -6.87 0.42
CA VAL A 21 15.31 -6.57 -0.26
C VAL A 21 15.80 -5.15 0.00
N ARG A 22 14.88 -4.20 0.20
CA ARG A 22 15.25 -2.83 0.60
C ARG A 22 15.82 -2.74 2.01
N MET A 23 15.29 -3.57 2.92
CA MET A 23 15.73 -3.57 4.32
C MET A 23 17.02 -4.33 4.56
N TRP A 24 17.21 -5.47 3.88
CA TRP A 24 18.32 -6.40 4.19
C TRP A 24 19.27 -6.67 3.02
N GLY A 25 18.99 -6.18 1.82
CA GLY A 25 19.83 -6.43 0.64
C GLY A 25 19.75 -7.88 0.19
N ASN A 26 20.78 -8.66 0.48
CA ASN A 26 20.83 -10.09 0.16
C ASN A 26 19.88 -10.88 1.07
N ILE A 27 18.93 -11.58 0.47
CA ILE A 27 17.91 -12.35 1.18
C ILE A 27 17.70 -13.71 0.52
N PRO A 28 17.28 -14.76 1.27
CA PRO A 28 16.89 -16.02 0.66
C PRO A 28 15.67 -15.83 -0.27
N LEU A 29 15.75 -16.43 -1.46
CA LEU A 29 14.70 -16.32 -2.48
C LEU A 29 13.92 -17.63 -2.58
N PHE A 30 12.61 -17.57 -2.32
CA PHE A 30 11.68 -18.68 -2.44
C PHE A 30 10.55 -18.32 -3.40
N THR A 31 10.44 -19.05 -4.49
CA THR A 31 9.35 -18.90 -5.47
C THR A 31 8.27 -19.97 -5.32
N GLU A 32 8.54 -20.97 -4.51
CA GLU A 32 7.67 -22.13 -4.18
C GLU A 32 7.77 -22.46 -2.70
N PRO A 33 6.72 -23.04 -2.11
CA PRO A 33 6.75 -23.49 -0.73
C PRO A 33 7.63 -24.76 -0.62
N VAL A 34 8.81 -24.59 -0.07
CA VAL A 34 9.76 -25.68 0.17
C VAL A 34 10.24 -25.64 1.63
N ASN A 35 10.57 -26.80 2.18
CA ASN A 35 11.09 -26.91 3.54
C ASN A 35 12.61 -27.15 3.48
N GLU A 36 13.34 -26.14 3.08
CA GLU A 36 14.81 -26.18 2.97
C GLU A 36 15.43 -24.86 3.38
N ASN A 37 16.69 -24.90 3.83
CA ASN A 37 17.47 -23.68 4.04
C ASN A 37 18.13 -23.29 2.73
N ARG A 38 17.92 -22.07 2.28
CA ARG A 38 18.59 -21.48 1.11
C ARG A 38 19.56 -20.40 1.54
N PRO A 39 20.72 -20.29 0.86
CA PRO A 39 21.59 -19.14 1.04
C PRO A 39 20.89 -17.85 0.59
N GLN A 40 21.46 -16.73 0.96
CA GLN A 40 21.02 -15.42 0.48
C GLN A 40 21.29 -15.32 -1.03
N SER A 41 20.32 -14.82 -1.77
CA SER A 41 20.45 -14.46 -3.18
C SER A 41 20.94 -13.04 -3.34
N ASP A 42 21.53 -12.75 -4.48
CA ASP A 42 21.88 -11.40 -4.89
C ASP A 42 20.62 -10.55 -5.08
N PRO A 43 20.64 -9.26 -4.73
CA PRO A 43 19.50 -8.37 -4.96
C PRO A 43 18.98 -8.38 -6.39
N ASP A 44 19.85 -8.47 -7.40
CA ASP A 44 19.43 -8.50 -8.81
C ASP A 44 18.55 -9.73 -9.10
N GLU A 45 18.85 -10.90 -8.51
CA GLU A 45 18.00 -12.09 -8.64
C GLU A 45 16.63 -11.89 -7.99
N VAL A 46 16.59 -11.25 -6.82
CA VAL A 46 15.35 -10.93 -6.12
C VAL A 46 14.51 -9.93 -6.93
N TYR A 47 15.14 -8.88 -7.45
CA TYR A 47 14.44 -7.89 -8.30
C TYR A 47 13.94 -8.50 -9.60
N ASN A 48 14.63 -9.45 -10.21
CA ASN A 48 14.15 -10.17 -11.39
C ASN A 48 12.82 -10.91 -11.10
N VAL A 49 12.69 -11.52 -9.91
CA VAL A 49 11.42 -12.13 -9.50
C VAL A 49 10.35 -11.07 -9.24
N ILE A 50 10.68 -9.98 -8.55
CA ILE A 50 9.74 -8.87 -8.28
C ILE A 50 9.19 -8.29 -9.58
N PHE A 51 10.06 -7.96 -10.55
CA PHE A 51 9.64 -7.42 -11.83
C PHE A 51 8.81 -8.40 -12.65
N SER A 52 9.21 -9.68 -12.70
CA SER A 52 8.47 -10.72 -13.40
C SER A 52 7.08 -10.94 -12.80
N ASP A 53 6.96 -10.88 -11.48
CA ASP A 53 5.70 -11.02 -10.76
C ASP A 53 4.76 -9.85 -11.01
N LEU A 54 5.28 -8.63 -10.96
CA LEU A 54 4.49 -7.43 -11.21
C LEU A 54 4.06 -7.32 -12.68
N LEU A 55 4.96 -7.64 -13.60
CA LEU A 55 4.63 -7.68 -15.03
C LEU A 55 3.53 -8.73 -15.30
N TYR A 56 3.63 -9.90 -14.68
CA TYR A 56 2.58 -10.91 -14.77
C TYR A 56 1.24 -10.38 -14.25
N ALA A 57 1.23 -9.70 -13.11
CA ALA A 57 0.03 -9.13 -12.52
C ALA A 57 -0.62 -8.09 -13.44
N VAL A 58 0.17 -7.15 -13.97
CA VAL A 58 -0.29 -6.13 -14.93
C VAL A 58 -0.93 -6.77 -16.18
N ASN A 59 -0.35 -7.85 -16.69
CA ASN A 59 -0.81 -8.50 -17.89
C ASN A 59 -2.01 -9.45 -17.69
N ASN A 60 -2.23 -9.96 -16.47
CA ASN A 60 -3.21 -11.01 -16.22
C ASN A 60 -4.37 -10.60 -15.31
N ILE A 61 -4.28 -9.48 -14.61
CA ILE A 61 -5.42 -8.91 -13.88
C ILE A 61 -6.18 -8.01 -14.87
N PRO A 62 -7.43 -8.34 -15.23
CA PRO A 62 -8.21 -7.48 -16.12
C PRO A 62 -8.46 -6.10 -15.51
N ALA A 63 -8.50 -5.06 -16.33
CA ALA A 63 -8.85 -3.71 -15.87
C ALA A 63 -10.23 -3.65 -15.20
N SER A 64 -11.16 -4.49 -15.65
CA SER A 64 -12.52 -4.61 -15.09
C SER A 64 -12.58 -5.42 -13.79
N ALA A 65 -11.49 -6.05 -13.36
CA ALA A 65 -11.45 -6.75 -12.08
C ALA A 65 -11.37 -5.74 -10.93
N TYR A 66 -12.22 -5.94 -9.92
CA TYR A 66 -12.20 -5.14 -8.70
C TYR A 66 -12.38 -3.62 -8.95
N PRO A 67 -13.48 -3.20 -9.60
CA PRO A 67 -13.69 -1.79 -9.91
C PRO A 67 -13.76 -0.94 -8.65
N LYS A 68 -13.23 0.28 -8.72
CA LYS A 68 -13.21 1.24 -7.60
C LYS A 68 -14.60 1.52 -7.05
N SER A 69 -15.62 1.53 -7.90
CA SER A 69 -17.03 1.72 -7.51
C SER A 69 -17.58 0.61 -6.61
N ALA A 70 -16.96 -0.58 -6.62
CA ALA A 70 -17.31 -1.71 -5.77
C ALA A 70 -16.26 -1.96 -4.67
N ALA A 71 -15.53 -0.94 -4.25
CA ALA A 71 -14.43 -1.03 -3.28
C ALA A 71 -14.85 -1.69 -1.95
N ALA A 72 -16.08 -1.47 -1.47
CA ALA A 72 -16.58 -2.10 -0.25
C ALA A 72 -16.63 -3.63 -0.34
N SER A 73 -16.87 -4.19 -1.56
CA SER A 73 -16.90 -5.63 -1.80
C SER A 73 -15.54 -6.20 -2.19
N ASN A 74 -14.65 -5.35 -2.70
CA ASN A 74 -13.36 -5.72 -3.26
C ASN A 74 -12.18 -5.16 -2.45
N ASP A 75 -12.43 -4.74 -1.23
CA ASP A 75 -11.41 -4.14 -0.36
C ASP A 75 -10.27 -5.14 -0.10
N GLY A 76 -9.05 -4.70 -0.38
CA GLY A 76 -7.83 -5.49 -0.20
C GLY A 76 -7.37 -6.29 -1.42
N HIS A 77 -8.13 -6.33 -2.50
CA HIS A 77 -7.69 -6.93 -3.76
C HIS A 77 -6.65 -6.06 -4.49
N ILE A 78 -5.74 -6.72 -5.19
CA ILE A 78 -4.77 -6.05 -6.05
C ILE A 78 -5.39 -5.84 -7.43
N THR A 79 -5.58 -4.58 -7.81
CA THR A 79 -6.04 -4.22 -9.15
C THR A 79 -4.88 -4.20 -10.15
N LYS A 80 -5.20 -4.22 -11.44
CA LYS A 80 -4.21 -3.98 -12.50
C LYS A 80 -3.45 -2.65 -12.29
N TYR A 81 -4.16 -1.62 -11.90
CA TYR A 81 -3.60 -0.28 -11.68
C TYR A 81 -2.69 -0.23 -10.45
N ALA A 82 -3.07 -0.94 -9.39
CA ALA A 82 -2.21 -1.11 -8.21
C ALA A 82 -0.89 -1.83 -8.56
N ALA A 83 -0.96 -2.88 -9.39
CA ALA A 83 0.22 -3.60 -9.87
C ALA A 83 1.10 -2.70 -10.76
N SER A 84 0.50 -1.89 -11.65
CA SER A 84 1.24 -0.94 -12.50
C SER A 84 1.92 0.15 -11.68
N ALA A 85 1.25 0.72 -10.69
CA ALA A 85 1.81 1.72 -9.80
C ALA A 85 2.96 1.15 -8.95
N LEU A 86 2.82 -0.09 -8.46
CA LEU A 86 3.87 -0.77 -7.71
C LEU A 86 5.07 -1.10 -8.61
N LEU A 87 4.83 -1.55 -9.85
CA LEU A 87 5.88 -1.79 -10.85
C LEU A 87 6.70 -0.51 -11.12
N ALA A 88 6.03 0.63 -11.29
CA ALA A 88 6.69 1.91 -11.47
C ALA A 88 7.52 2.31 -10.25
N ARG A 89 6.98 2.12 -9.04
CA ARG A 89 7.70 2.41 -7.80
C ARG A 89 8.96 1.54 -7.64
N VAL A 90 8.84 0.25 -7.94
CA VAL A 90 9.98 -0.69 -7.91
C VAL A 90 11.02 -0.30 -8.96
N TYR A 91 10.58 0.01 -10.19
CA TYR A 91 11.45 0.45 -11.27
C TYR A 91 12.26 1.71 -10.88
N LEU A 92 11.60 2.74 -10.36
CA LEU A 92 12.25 3.98 -9.92
C LEU A 92 13.27 3.72 -8.80
N PHE A 93 12.91 2.87 -7.84
CA PHE A 93 13.83 2.52 -6.77
C PHE A 93 15.06 1.76 -7.30
N TYR A 94 14.85 0.71 -8.10
CA TYR A 94 15.92 -0.12 -8.60
C TYR A 94 16.90 0.67 -9.49
N THR A 95 16.36 1.41 -10.47
CA THR A 95 17.20 2.22 -11.37
C THR A 95 17.89 3.37 -10.64
N GLY A 96 17.23 3.99 -9.67
CA GLY A 96 17.81 5.09 -8.89
C GLY A 96 18.87 4.63 -7.88
N TYR A 97 18.62 3.53 -7.18
CA TYR A 97 19.52 3.05 -6.13
C TYR A 97 20.69 2.23 -6.68
N TYR A 98 20.42 1.30 -7.60
CA TYR A 98 21.47 0.43 -8.17
C TYR A 98 22.11 1.00 -9.43
N GLY A 99 21.53 2.04 -10.06
CA GLY A 99 22.04 2.60 -11.31
C GLY A 99 21.98 1.62 -12.49
N LYS A 100 21.08 0.66 -12.46
CA LYS A 100 20.95 -0.43 -13.45
C LYS A 100 19.54 -0.45 -14.04
N GLU A 101 19.43 -0.94 -15.27
CA GLU A 101 18.13 -1.28 -15.86
C GLU A 101 17.73 -2.73 -15.49
N PRO A 102 16.42 -3.00 -15.29
CA PRO A 102 15.92 -4.35 -15.08
C PRO A 102 16.30 -5.29 -16.23
N GLN A 103 16.63 -6.54 -15.89
CA GLN A 103 16.99 -7.57 -16.89
C GLN A 103 15.79 -8.46 -17.27
N VAL A 104 14.58 -8.03 -16.94
CA VAL A 104 13.34 -8.74 -17.25
C VAL A 104 12.76 -8.19 -18.56
N GLU A 105 12.58 -9.08 -19.56
CA GLU A 105 11.97 -8.72 -20.83
C GLU A 105 10.58 -8.09 -20.61
N GLY A 106 10.31 -6.97 -21.29
CA GLY A 106 9.08 -6.22 -21.14
C GLY A 106 9.04 -5.22 -19.98
N VAL A 107 10.09 -5.16 -19.15
CA VAL A 107 10.23 -4.14 -18.11
C VAL A 107 11.27 -3.12 -18.52
N THR A 108 10.82 -2.04 -19.11
CA THR A 108 11.63 -0.91 -19.56
C THR A 108 11.01 0.40 -19.08
N LYS A 109 11.78 1.48 -19.10
CA LYS A 109 11.23 2.81 -18.80
C LYS A 109 9.98 3.13 -19.64
N SER A 110 10.01 2.80 -20.92
CA SER A 110 8.88 3.07 -21.82
C SER A 110 7.63 2.27 -21.45
N THR A 111 7.77 0.96 -21.18
CA THR A 111 6.62 0.11 -20.83
C THR A 111 6.04 0.45 -19.46
N VAL A 112 6.89 0.84 -18.51
CA VAL A 112 6.45 1.29 -17.18
C VAL A 112 5.71 2.62 -17.26
N LEU A 113 6.22 3.59 -18.03
CA LEU A 113 5.53 4.87 -18.25
C LEU A 113 4.21 4.68 -18.97
N GLN A 114 4.17 3.84 -20.01
CA GLN A 114 2.92 3.54 -20.74
C GLN A 114 1.86 2.96 -19.80
N GLY A 115 2.23 2.07 -18.89
CA GLY A 115 1.29 1.52 -17.91
C GLY A 115 0.71 2.57 -16.96
N LEU A 116 1.47 3.62 -16.61
CA LEU A 116 0.97 4.75 -15.84
C LEU A 116 0.09 5.68 -16.67
N GLU A 117 0.47 5.97 -17.93
CA GLU A 117 -0.31 6.79 -18.85
C GLU A 117 -1.67 6.14 -19.16
N ASP A 118 -1.68 4.83 -19.38
CA ASP A 118 -2.90 4.04 -19.59
C ASP A 118 -3.84 4.14 -18.38
N PHE A 119 -3.28 4.11 -17.15
CA PHE A 119 -4.07 4.32 -15.94
C PHE A 119 -4.61 5.75 -15.85
N ILE A 120 -3.77 6.76 -16.08
CA ILE A 120 -4.18 8.17 -16.00
C ILE A 120 -5.30 8.46 -17.01
N ALA A 121 -5.22 7.88 -18.21
CA ALA A 121 -6.23 8.09 -19.26
C ALA A 121 -7.64 7.59 -18.87
N VAL A 122 -7.74 6.61 -17.99
CA VAL A 122 -9.03 6.04 -17.54
C VAL A 122 -9.36 6.36 -16.08
N ALA A 123 -8.48 7.02 -15.35
CA ALA A 123 -8.58 7.20 -13.90
C ALA A 123 -9.93 7.79 -13.47
N GLU A 124 -10.37 8.88 -14.10
CA GLU A 124 -11.62 9.54 -13.75
C GLU A 124 -12.85 8.66 -13.99
N SER A 125 -12.88 7.96 -15.14
CA SER A 125 -13.99 7.04 -15.47
C SER A 125 -14.05 5.82 -14.55
N GLU A 126 -12.91 5.41 -14.01
CA GLU A 126 -12.77 4.30 -13.05
C GLU A 126 -12.98 4.76 -11.59
N GLY A 127 -13.23 6.05 -11.35
CA GLY A 127 -13.49 6.60 -10.02
C GLY A 127 -12.23 6.96 -9.22
N TYR A 128 -11.08 7.07 -9.88
CA TYR A 128 -9.85 7.60 -9.29
C TYR A 128 -9.69 9.09 -9.59
N GLY A 129 -8.95 9.78 -8.77
CA GLY A 129 -8.68 11.21 -8.97
C GLY A 129 -8.03 11.82 -7.74
N LEU A 130 -7.79 13.13 -7.75
CA LEU A 130 -7.24 13.85 -6.62
C LEU A 130 -8.36 14.40 -5.73
N VAL A 131 -8.15 14.38 -4.43
CA VAL A 131 -9.02 15.04 -3.45
C VAL A 131 -8.79 16.54 -3.53
N ASP A 132 -9.86 17.33 -3.56
CA ASP A 132 -9.79 18.76 -3.86
C ASP A 132 -8.94 19.55 -2.83
N GLU A 133 -9.04 19.16 -1.56
CA GLU A 133 -8.27 19.76 -0.47
C GLU A 133 -7.32 18.72 0.14
N PHE A 134 -6.03 18.89 -0.02
CA PHE A 134 -4.99 17.95 0.47
C PHE A 134 -5.15 17.60 1.97
N LYS A 135 -5.53 18.55 2.80
CA LYS A 135 -5.79 18.33 4.23
C LYS A 135 -6.86 17.27 4.50
N ASN A 136 -7.80 17.08 3.57
CA ASN A 136 -8.89 16.11 3.71
C ASN A 136 -8.42 14.65 3.56
N LEU A 137 -7.18 14.40 3.16
CA LEU A 137 -6.56 13.07 3.18
C LEU A 137 -6.20 12.61 4.60
N TRP A 138 -6.20 13.51 5.57
CA TRP A 138 -5.74 13.24 6.93
C TRP A 138 -6.84 13.53 7.96
N PRO A 139 -7.31 12.52 8.72
CA PRO A 139 -8.35 12.75 9.73
C PRO A 139 -8.00 13.87 10.71
N ALA A 140 -6.73 13.91 11.17
CA ALA A 140 -6.28 14.92 12.12
C ALA A 140 -6.30 16.35 11.57
N ALA A 141 -6.05 16.52 10.26
CA ALA A 141 -6.03 17.84 9.63
C ALA A 141 -7.41 18.33 9.19
N SER A 142 -8.37 17.42 9.03
CA SER A 142 -9.71 17.71 8.52
C SER A 142 -10.81 17.59 9.56
N THR A 143 -10.46 17.26 10.81
CA THR A 143 -11.42 17.11 11.91
C THR A 143 -11.28 18.27 12.89
N THR A 144 -12.40 18.92 13.18
CA THR A 144 -12.51 19.98 14.19
C THR A 144 -13.46 19.57 15.28
N TRP A 145 -13.20 20.04 16.50
CA TRP A 145 -14.04 19.82 17.66
C TRP A 145 -14.50 21.16 18.23
N ALA A 146 -15.76 21.30 18.42
CA ALA A 146 -16.36 22.49 19.02
C ALA A 146 -17.17 22.10 20.27
N LEU A 147 -17.03 22.86 21.34
CA LEU A 147 -17.86 22.67 22.53
C LEU A 147 -19.29 23.17 22.22
N ASN A 148 -20.26 22.28 22.27
CA ASN A 148 -21.66 22.65 22.29
C ASN A 148 -22.02 23.20 23.69
N LYS A 149 -22.13 24.52 23.79
CA LYS A 149 -22.43 25.20 25.07
C LYS A 149 -23.77 24.84 25.67
N SER A 150 -24.68 24.30 24.87
CA SER A 150 -26.02 23.94 25.32
C SER A 150 -26.09 22.57 25.97
N THR A 151 -25.28 21.62 25.48
CA THR A 151 -25.22 20.24 26.00
C THR A 151 -24.00 19.99 26.89
N GLY A 152 -22.96 20.79 26.77
CA GLY A 152 -21.68 20.59 27.44
C GLY A 152 -20.79 19.54 26.74
N ASP A 153 -21.23 18.99 25.62
CA ASP A 153 -20.51 17.98 24.86
C ASP A 153 -19.68 18.59 23.74
N TYR A 154 -18.65 17.84 23.29
CA TYR A 154 -17.89 18.21 22.11
C TYR A 154 -18.52 17.61 20.86
N GLU A 155 -18.81 18.48 19.89
CA GLU A 155 -19.28 18.09 18.56
C GLU A 155 -18.09 18.00 17.60
N GLN A 156 -18.08 16.94 16.82
CA GLN A 156 -17.06 16.69 15.79
C GLN A 156 -17.60 17.05 14.43
N THR A 157 -16.84 17.84 13.69
CA THR A 157 -17.04 18.06 12.25
C THR A 157 -15.83 17.54 11.50
N SER A 158 -16.03 16.80 10.43
CA SER A 158 -14.94 16.26 9.64
C SER A 158 -15.23 16.41 8.15
N THR A 159 -14.21 16.86 7.42
CA THR A 159 -14.17 16.87 5.95
C THR A 159 -13.24 15.79 5.41
N TYR A 160 -12.89 14.81 6.24
CA TYR A 160 -12.04 13.67 5.86
C TYR A 160 -12.64 12.91 4.67
N ALA A 161 -11.83 12.72 3.63
CA ALA A 161 -12.27 12.08 2.38
C ALA A 161 -12.54 10.57 2.51
N GLY A 162 -12.17 9.97 3.64
CA GLY A 162 -12.36 8.54 3.92
C GLY A 162 -11.18 7.67 3.49
N ASP A 163 -11.09 6.48 4.10
CA ASP A 163 -9.98 5.52 3.85
C ASP A 163 -9.99 4.95 2.43
N GLY A 164 -11.14 4.90 1.78
CA GLY A 164 -11.30 4.43 0.40
C GLY A 164 -11.43 5.55 -0.63
N ASN A 165 -10.96 6.78 -0.32
CA ASN A 165 -11.13 7.92 -1.19
C ASN A 165 -10.52 7.73 -2.59
N LYS A 166 -10.85 8.67 -3.50
CA LYS A 166 -10.49 8.56 -4.93
C LYS A 166 -8.98 8.54 -5.23
N GLU A 167 -8.12 8.98 -4.30
CA GLU A 167 -6.66 8.92 -4.48
C GLU A 167 -6.05 7.54 -4.14
N VAL A 168 -6.78 6.69 -3.43
CA VAL A 168 -6.26 5.39 -2.99
C VAL A 168 -6.25 4.41 -4.16
N VAL A 169 -5.07 4.06 -4.64
CA VAL A 169 -4.85 3.06 -5.70
C VAL A 169 -4.54 1.68 -5.10
N LEU A 170 -3.76 1.65 -4.02
CA LEU A 170 -3.42 0.45 -3.26
C LEU A 170 -3.42 0.79 -1.77
N ALA A 171 -4.14 0.01 -0.98
CA ALA A 171 -4.15 0.15 0.46
C ALA A 171 -3.92 -1.20 1.15
N GLN A 172 -3.01 -1.22 2.10
CA GLN A 172 -2.89 -2.34 3.02
C GLN A 172 -3.92 -2.17 4.14
N LYS A 173 -4.85 -3.12 4.24
CA LYS A 173 -5.90 -3.12 5.26
C LYS A 173 -5.44 -3.89 6.49
N PHE A 174 -5.72 -3.33 7.65
CA PHE A 174 -5.43 -3.96 8.93
C PHE A 174 -6.74 -4.31 9.64
N ASN A 175 -6.83 -5.56 10.08
CA ASN A 175 -7.94 -6.00 10.90
C ASN A 175 -7.60 -5.87 12.38
N TYR A 176 -8.64 -5.73 13.19
CA TYR A 176 -8.54 -5.83 14.62
C TYR A 176 -8.62 -7.31 14.98
N THR A 177 -7.46 -7.95 15.08
CA THR A 177 -7.36 -9.37 15.45
C THR A 177 -6.73 -9.51 16.83
N GLN A 178 -7.05 -10.61 17.48
CA GLN A 178 -6.47 -10.96 18.77
C GLN A 178 -5.34 -11.97 18.54
N ASP A 179 -4.16 -11.69 19.08
CA ASP A 179 -3.04 -12.62 19.01
C ASP A 179 -3.21 -13.79 20.00
N TYR A 180 -2.28 -14.75 19.97
CA TYR A 180 -2.25 -15.90 20.86
C TYR A 180 -2.17 -15.55 22.36
N ASN A 181 -1.75 -14.35 22.69
CA ASN A 181 -1.61 -13.85 24.06
C ASN A 181 -2.82 -13.02 24.49
N GLY A 182 -3.86 -12.96 23.68
CA GLY A 182 -5.05 -12.16 23.94
C GLY A 182 -4.88 -10.66 23.68
N ASN A 183 -3.76 -10.24 23.09
CA ASN A 183 -3.56 -8.86 22.70
C ASN A 183 -4.29 -8.57 21.39
N ASN A 184 -4.86 -7.39 21.29
CA ASN A 184 -5.46 -6.93 20.05
C ASN A 184 -4.35 -6.44 19.11
N ASP A 185 -4.05 -7.22 18.07
CA ASP A 185 -3.11 -6.86 17.03
C ASP A 185 -3.80 -6.07 15.94
N GLY A 186 -3.88 -4.77 16.17
CA GLY A 186 -4.24 -3.81 15.13
C GLY A 186 -3.02 -3.36 14.32
N ASN A 187 -3.15 -2.19 13.73
CA ASN A 187 -2.03 -1.55 13.04
C ASN A 187 -0.98 -1.07 14.04
N ARG A 188 0.10 -1.83 14.22
CA ARG A 188 1.19 -1.46 15.14
C ARG A 188 1.93 -0.19 14.76
N TRP A 189 1.86 0.25 13.52
CA TRP A 189 2.39 1.56 13.12
C TRP A 189 1.70 2.70 13.87
N LEU A 190 0.37 2.66 13.98
CA LEU A 190 -0.38 3.64 14.75
C LEU A 190 0.03 3.64 16.24
N VAL A 191 0.22 2.45 16.80
CA VAL A 191 0.64 2.31 18.21
C VAL A 191 2.04 2.87 18.41
N ASN A 192 2.99 2.59 17.52
CA ASN A 192 4.36 3.10 17.64
C ASN A 192 4.46 4.61 17.43
N MET A 193 3.68 5.16 16.48
CA MET A 193 3.69 6.59 16.13
C MET A 193 2.73 7.43 16.98
N GLY A 194 1.77 6.80 17.66
CA GLY A 194 0.81 7.49 18.51
C GLY A 194 1.46 8.17 19.73
N LEU A 195 0.83 9.21 20.23
CA LEU A 195 1.32 9.97 21.40
C LEU A 195 1.43 9.09 22.64
N ARG A 196 2.58 9.16 23.31
CA ARG A 196 2.83 8.38 24.52
C ARG A 196 1.92 8.84 25.65
N ASN A 197 1.26 7.88 26.30
CA ASN A 197 0.40 8.12 27.47
C ASN A 197 -0.72 9.14 27.26
N TYR A 198 -1.04 9.47 26.01
CA TYR A 198 -2.13 10.35 25.72
C TYR A 198 -3.47 9.62 25.95
N LEU A 199 -4.24 10.09 26.90
CA LEU A 199 -5.57 9.56 27.24
C LEU A 199 -6.68 10.25 26.42
N GLY A 200 -6.28 10.93 25.39
CA GLY A 200 -6.99 12.00 24.86
C GLY A 200 -8.09 11.74 23.86
N HIS A 201 -8.51 12.85 23.40
CA HIS A 201 -9.63 13.03 22.49
C HIS A 201 -9.20 12.79 21.06
N ALA A 202 -10.07 12.20 20.25
CA ALA A 202 -9.86 12.19 18.82
C ALA A 202 -9.46 13.60 18.31
N PRO A 203 -8.67 13.71 17.26
CA PRO A 203 -8.29 12.62 16.36
C PRO A 203 -7.04 11.83 16.79
N TYR A 204 -6.44 12.16 17.90
CA TYR A 204 -5.18 11.57 18.36
C TYR A 204 -5.44 10.33 19.22
N GLY A 205 -4.92 9.18 18.77
CA GLY A 205 -5.00 7.94 19.52
C GLY A 205 -3.85 7.78 20.52
N ARG A 206 -4.06 6.93 21.53
CA ARG A 206 -3.02 6.52 22.45
C ARG A 206 -2.01 5.63 21.75
N GLY A 207 -0.73 5.90 21.96
CA GLY A 207 0.37 5.12 21.41
C GLY A 207 1.55 4.97 22.37
N TRP A 208 2.62 4.38 21.87
CA TRP A 208 3.86 4.19 22.64
C TRP A 208 4.87 5.33 22.46
N GLY A 209 4.67 6.19 21.48
CA GLY A 209 5.60 7.28 21.19
C GLY A 209 6.98 6.80 20.80
N GLY A 210 7.05 5.66 20.10
CA GLY A 210 8.30 5.07 19.66
C GLY A 210 9.00 5.82 18.52
N CYS A 211 8.20 6.53 17.72
CA CYS A 211 8.68 7.36 16.62
C CYS A 211 8.14 8.78 16.81
N THR A 212 8.99 9.70 17.19
CA THR A 212 8.65 11.13 17.27
C THR A 212 9.21 11.85 16.06
N VAL A 213 8.41 12.76 15.49
CA VAL A 213 8.91 13.69 14.49
C VAL A 213 9.76 14.72 15.21
N ASN A 214 11.00 14.88 14.79
CA ASN A 214 11.85 15.98 15.28
C ASN A 214 11.24 17.31 14.83
N PRO A 215 11.12 18.30 15.73
CA PRO A 215 10.61 19.61 15.38
C PRO A 215 11.53 20.35 14.41
#